data_44e7f6b68be0e4da5d25c3565a322e8b
#
_entry.id   44e7f6b68be0e4da5d25c3565a322e8b
#
_cell.length_a   1.000
_cell.length_b   1.000
_cell.length_c   1.000
_cell.angle_alpha   90.00
_cell.angle_beta   90.00
_cell.angle_gamma   90.00
#
_symmetry.space_group_name_H-M   'P 1'
#
loop_
_entity.id
_entity.type
_entity.pdbx_description
1 polymer ?
#
loop_
_entity_poly.entity_id
_entity_poly.type
_entity_poly.pdbx_seq_one_letter_code
_entity_poly.pdbx_strand_id
1 'polypeptide(L)'
;MSSKPKALAIVSLMLISTIPLIASAHDEISPLNDPFSELDSEISDLLLDWQIPGAQVSVMHNGSLVFNKGYGISANGTDENGNYWDSQVTVDSKFRIASLSKAVTAAGILTLVQDGTISLDDRMVDLVPHLIPTGLGGCDYPNHPTSYSIDDITVSMLLNHRAGFDRDGSPNSDPTYWHWNSWTGSWQNDACIDKQSLVDDYDNGNLAPISMERILSEWLRRPLDFEPGSRYVYSNIGYQILGQIIENQTGMGYEEYIVENVLTPMGIESMSIGMTMPEQRDEDE
;
A
#
# COMPACT_ATOMS: atom_id res chain seq x y z
N MET A 1 -14.99 -15.47 31.30
CA MET A 1 -13.68 -14.79 31.46
C MET A 1 -13.11 -14.64 30.06
N SER A 2 -13.32 -13.47 29.47
CA SER A 2 -13.01 -13.15 28.09
C SER A 2 -11.51 -12.87 27.94
N SER A 3 -10.85 -13.62 27.09
CA SER A 3 -9.46 -13.38 26.69
C SER A 3 -9.42 -12.19 25.75
N LYS A 4 -9.26 -11.00 26.26
CA LYS A 4 -8.84 -9.82 25.46
C LYS A 4 -7.34 -9.91 25.22
N PRO A 5 -6.92 -9.79 24.00
CA PRO A 5 -5.75 -10.09 23.73
C PRO A 5 -4.76 -9.46 22.84
N LYS A 6 -4.38 -10.03 21.83
CA LYS A 6 -3.14 -9.88 21.06
C LYS A 6 -3.09 -8.64 20.16
N ALA A 7 -4.24 -8.10 19.76
CA ALA A 7 -4.33 -6.87 18.95
C ALA A 7 -3.84 -5.63 19.73
N LEU A 8 -4.21 -5.52 20.99
CA LEU A 8 -3.78 -4.41 21.86
C LEU A 8 -2.25 -4.32 21.98
N ALA A 9 -1.56 -5.47 21.94
CA ALA A 9 -0.10 -5.50 22.05
C ALA A 9 0.60 -4.94 20.79
N ILE A 10 -0.01 -5.10 19.60
CA ILE A 10 0.55 -4.61 18.34
C ILE A 10 0.36 -3.10 18.22
N VAL A 11 -0.83 -2.59 18.56
CA VAL A 11 -1.11 -1.13 18.59
C VAL A 11 -0.27 -0.44 19.65
N SER A 12 -0.10 -1.05 20.84
CA SER A 12 0.78 -0.50 21.88
C SER A 12 2.25 -0.42 21.45
N LEU A 13 2.73 -1.32 20.59
CA LEU A 13 4.10 -1.28 20.10
C LEU A 13 4.32 -0.14 19.09
N MET A 14 3.29 0.23 18.31
CA MET A 14 3.32 1.38 17.40
C MET A 14 3.11 2.72 18.13
N LEU A 15 2.33 2.76 19.21
CA LEU A 15 2.03 3.97 19.97
C LEU A 15 3.14 4.42 20.95
N ILE A 16 4.16 3.60 21.21
CA ILE A 16 5.28 3.96 22.13
C ILE A 16 6.29 4.90 21.48
N SER A 17 6.13 5.26 20.19
CA SER A 17 7.06 6.18 19.51
C SER A 17 6.74 7.67 19.62
N THR A 18 5.77 8.10 20.43
CA THR A 18 5.52 9.52 20.66
C THR A 18 6.52 10.12 21.64
N ILE A 19 7.75 10.33 21.19
CA ILE A 19 8.68 11.23 21.87
C ILE A 19 8.72 12.52 21.05
N PRO A 20 8.51 13.68 21.66
CA PRO A 20 8.59 14.95 20.94
C PRO A 20 9.96 15.09 20.28
N LEU A 21 9.95 15.47 19.02
CA LEU A 21 11.14 15.81 18.25
C LEU A 21 11.83 17.00 18.94
N ILE A 22 12.78 16.73 19.79
CA ILE A 22 13.71 17.77 20.23
C ILE A 22 14.68 17.92 19.07
N ALA A 23 14.52 19.00 18.31
CA ALA A 23 15.52 19.43 17.36
C ALA A 23 16.82 19.62 18.11
N SER A 24 17.70 18.64 18.07
CA SER A 24 19.04 18.76 18.62
C SER A 24 19.84 19.60 17.64
N ALA A 25 20.36 20.72 18.14
CA ALA A 25 21.34 21.53 17.44
C ALA A 25 22.44 20.59 16.88
N HIS A 26 22.75 20.75 15.61
CA HIS A 26 23.93 20.15 14.99
C HIS A 26 25.17 20.79 15.67
N ASP A 27 25.71 20.14 16.69
CA ASP A 27 27.11 20.33 17.02
C ASP A 27 27.92 19.76 15.85
N GLU A 28 28.75 20.60 15.23
CA GLU A 28 29.69 20.17 14.18
C GLU A 28 30.64 19.12 14.77
N ILE A 29 30.30 17.84 14.59
CA ILE A 29 31.19 16.72 14.94
C ILE A 29 32.34 16.76 13.96
N SER A 30 33.54 16.87 14.48
CA SER A 30 34.76 16.83 13.67
C SER A 30 34.81 15.53 12.85
N PRO A 31 35.13 15.59 11.53
CA PRO A 31 35.08 14.42 10.63
C PRO A 31 35.91 13.20 11.06
N LEU A 32 36.80 13.38 12.03
CA LEU A 32 37.70 12.32 12.52
C LEU A 32 37.08 11.41 13.58
N ASN A 33 35.84 11.63 14.04
CA ASN A 33 35.19 10.88 15.10
C ASN A 33 33.69 10.62 14.84
N ASP A 34 33.23 10.62 13.59
CA ASP A 34 31.87 10.25 13.30
C ASP A 34 31.69 8.73 13.52
N PRO A 35 30.87 8.31 14.51
CA PRO A 35 30.65 6.89 14.80
C PRO A 35 29.96 6.15 13.66
N PHE A 36 29.42 6.86 12.70
CA PHE A 36 28.70 6.28 11.55
C PHE A 36 29.49 6.37 10.23
N SER A 37 30.76 6.80 10.26
CA SER A 37 31.56 6.95 9.04
C SER A 37 31.76 5.63 8.25
N GLU A 38 31.84 4.50 8.94
CA GLU A 38 31.92 3.19 8.31
C GLU A 38 30.57 2.84 7.64
N LEU A 39 29.44 3.03 8.34
CA LEU A 39 28.10 2.84 7.79
C LEU A 39 27.87 3.74 6.56
N ASP A 40 28.31 4.98 6.63
CA ASP A 40 28.20 5.96 5.55
C ASP A 40 28.95 5.50 4.28
N SER A 41 30.15 4.95 4.46
CA SER A 41 30.94 4.38 3.37
C SER A 41 30.28 3.15 2.76
N GLU A 42 29.83 2.20 3.59
CA GLU A 42 29.18 0.98 3.14
C GLU A 42 27.88 1.26 2.37
N ILE A 43 27.06 2.24 2.81
CA ILE A 43 25.88 2.66 2.07
C ILE A 43 26.26 3.24 0.73
N SER A 44 27.29 4.09 0.67
CA SER A 44 27.74 4.72 -0.57
C SER A 44 28.24 3.68 -1.57
N ASP A 45 29.02 2.71 -1.10
CA ASP A 45 29.52 1.61 -1.92
C ASP A 45 28.39 0.72 -2.44
N LEU A 46 27.38 0.41 -1.57
CA LEU A 46 26.19 -0.36 -1.96
C LEU A 46 25.43 0.33 -3.10
N LEU A 47 25.23 1.64 -3.00
CA LEU A 47 24.51 2.41 -4.02
C LEU A 47 25.26 2.39 -5.36
N LEU A 48 26.58 2.49 -5.33
CA LEU A 48 27.43 2.41 -6.51
C LEU A 48 27.40 1.02 -7.14
N ASP A 49 27.58 -0.03 -6.35
CA ASP A 49 27.61 -1.41 -6.80
C ASP A 49 26.30 -1.86 -7.45
N TRP A 50 25.19 -1.42 -6.90
CA TRP A 50 23.86 -1.78 -7.38
C TRP A 50 23.24 -0.74 -8.32
N GLN A 51 23.97 0.33 -8.65
CA GLN A 51 23.52 1.43 -9.50
C GLN A 51 22.17 2.04 -9.01
N ILE A 52 22.03 2.17 -7.70
CA ILE A 52 20.85 2.81 -7.08
C ILE A 52 21.08 4.31 -7.14
N PRO A 53 20.17 5.08 -7.80
CA PRO A 53 20.39 6.50 -8.03
C PRO A 53 20.39 7.34 -6.75
N GLY A 54 19.58 6.96 -5.78
CA GLY A 54 19.49 7.66 -4.51
C GLY A 54 18.78 6.85 -3.42
N ALA A 55 19.06 7.19 -2.18
CA ALA A 55 18.46 6.56 -1.02
C ALA A 55 18.39 7.53 0.17
N GLN A 56 17.47 7.25 1.08
CA GLN A 56 17.42 7.86 2.40
C GLN A 56 17.55 6.76 3.45
N VAL A 57 18.44 6.96 4.42
CA VAL A 57 18.69 5.98 5.48
C VAL A 57 18.57 6.64 6.83
N SER A 58 17.77 6.00 7.70
CA SER A 58 17.56 6.42 9.07
C SER A 58 17.81 5.26 10.03
N VAL A 59 18.52 5.52 11.12
CA VAL A 59 18.76 4.51 12.17
C VAL A 59 18.24 5.05 13.50
N MET A 60 17.40 4.24 14.14
CA MET A 60 16.93 4.51 15.50
C MET A 60 17.61 3.58 16.50
N HIS A 61 18.05 4.11 17.61
CA HIS A 61 18.59 3.34 18.74
C HIS A 61 18.00 3.83 20.06
N ASN A 62 17.45 2.89 20.85
CA ASN A 62 16.81 3.21 22.12
C ASN A 62 15.76 4.36 22.04
N GLY A 63 14.95 4.38 20.98
CA GLY A 63 13.90 5.38 20.79
C GLY A 63 14.40 6.75 20.29
N SER A 64 15.68 6.89 19.98
CA SER A 64 16.27 8.12 19.45
C SER A 64 16.76 7.91 18.03
N LEU A 65 16.55 8.90 17.17
CA LEU A 65 17.12 8.93 15.82
C LEU A 65 18.61 9.26 15.96
N VAL A 66 19.48 8.31 15.62
CA VAL A 66 20.94 8.43 15.80
C VAL A 66 21.68 8.64 14.48
N PHE A 67 21.02 8.34 13.36
CA PHE A 67 21.55 8.58 12.02
C PHE A 67 20.39 8.88 11.08
N ASN A 68 20.52 9.90 10.22
CA ASN A 68 19.56 10.24 9.18
C ASN A 68 20.27 10.96 8.05
N LYS A 69 20.31 10.37 6.86
CA LYS A 69 21.05 10.92 5.73
C LYS A 69 20.43 10.53 4.39
N GLY A 70 20.44 11.49 3.45
CA GLY A 70 20.15 11.29 2.05
C GLY A 70 21.42 11.02 1.24
N TYR A 71 21.31 10.22 0.19
CA TYR A 71 22.40 9.83 -0.69
C TYR A 71 21.96 9.91 -2.14
N GLY A 72 22.87 10.36 -3.01
CA GLY A 72 22.67 10.34 -4.46
C GLY A 72 21.62 11.33 -4.94
N ILE A 73 20.93 10.99 -6.02
CA ILE A 73 20.08 11.87 -6.80
C ILE A 73 18.64 11.38 -6.74
N SER A 74 17.70 12.27 -6.42
CA SER A 74 16.25 12.00 -6.42
C SER A 74 15.65 12.12 -7.82
N ALA A 75 16.07 13.16 -8.57
CA ALA A 75 15.62 13.40 -9.93
C ALA A 75 16.71 14.06 -10.75
N ASN A 76 16.66 13.88 -12.06
CA ASN A 76 17.51 14.58 -12.99
C ASN A 76 16.77 14.85 -14.29
N GLY A 77 17.28 15.78 -15.09
CA GLY A 77 16.66 16.10 -16.38
C GLY A 77 17.42 17.16 -17.14
N THR A 78 16.80 17.64 -18.21
CA THR A 78 17.30 18.75 -19.01
C THR A 78 16.18 19.78 -19.09
N ASP A 79 16.49 21.02 -18.79
CA ASP A 79 15.55 22.12 -18.88
C ASP A 79 15.19 22.47 -20.35
N GLU A 80 14.26 23.38 -20.55
CA GLU A 80 13.83 23.83 -21.88
C GLU A 80 14.96 24.48 -22.71
N ASN A 81 16.06 24.89 -22.07
CA ASN A 81 17.24 25.49 -22.69
C ASN A 81 18.35 24.45 -22.96
N GLY A 82 18.12 23.18 -22.59
CA GLY A 82 19.08 22.10 -22.75
C GLY A 82 20.13 22.00 -21.64
N ASN A 83 19.97 22.72 -20.51
CA ASN A 83 20.87 22.61 -19.38
C ASN A 83 20.49 21.39 -18.53
N TYR A 84 21.50 20.60 -18.14
CA TYR A 84 21.31 19.49 -17.23
C TYR A 84 21.10 20.00 -15.80
N TRP A 85 20.16 19.39 -15.08
CA TRP A 85 19.94 19.62 -13.66
C TRP A 85 19.80 18.29 -12.93
N ASP A 86 20.16 18.28 -11.66
CA ASP A 86 19.91 17.18 -10.73
C ASP A 86 19.42 17.72 -9.38
N SER A 87 18.66 16.89 -8.71
CA SER A 87 18.19 17.10 -7.34
C SER A 87 18.79 16.05 -6.43
N GLN A 88 19.45 16.49 -5.36
CA GLN A 88 20.05 15.58 -4.39
C GLN A 88 18.95 15.00 -3.47
N VAL A 89 19.10 13.74 -3.09
CA VAL A 89 18.28 13.17 -2.01
C VAL A 89 18.69 13.81 -0.69
N THR A 90 17.71 14.34 0.00
CA THR A 90 17.85 14.92 1.34
C THR A 90 17.13 14.08 2.40
N VAL A 91 17.21 14.46 3.65
CA VAL A 91 16.44 13.83 4.75
C VAL A 91 14.94 14.13 4.67
N ASP A 92 14.54 15.08 3.85
CA ASP A 92 13.16 15.50 3.65
C ASP A 92 12.57 14.96 2.32
N SER A 93 13.40 14.30 1.50
CA SER A 93 12.93 13.72 0.23
C SER A 93 11.86 12.66 0.46
N LYS A 94 10.80 12.70 -0.33
CA LYS A 94 9.69 11.75 -0.28
C LYS A 94 9.95 10.55 -1.18
N PHE A 95 9.64 9.37 -0.68
CA PHE A 95 9.79 8.12 -1.41
C PHE A 95 8.47 7.36 -1.46
N ARG A 96 8.21 6.71 -2.60
CA ARG A 96 7.11 5.78 -2.72
C ARG A 96 7.42 4.51 -1.94
N ILE A 97 6.64 4.26 -0.90
CA ILE A 97 6.87 3.14 0.02
C ILE A 97 6.24 1.82 -0.45
N ALA A 98 5.56 1.83 -1.60
CA ALA A 98 4.95 0.65 -2.21
C ALA A 98 4.19 -0.20 -1.17
N SER A 99 4.50 -1.49 -1.05
CA SER A 99 3.79 -2.41 -0.16
C SER A 99 3.94 -2.14 1.34
N LEU A 100 4.83 -1.26 1.77
CA LEU A 100 4.86 -0.79 3.16
C LEU A 100 3.57 -0.03 3.52
N SER A 101 2.86 0.54 2.55
CA SER A 101 1.53 1.14 2.72
C SER A 101 0.53 0.19 3.37
N LYS A 102 0.71 -1.12 3.21
CA LYS A 102 -0.16 -2.13 3.85
C LYS A 102 -0.09 -2.09 5.37
N ALA A 103 1.06 -1.78 5.93
CA ALA A 103 1.19 -1.62 7.38
C ALA A 103 0.36 -0.43 7.88
N VAL A 104 0.33 0.65 7.11
CA VAL A 104 -0.48 1.85 7.40
C VAL A 104 -1.97 1.52 7.31
N THR A 105 -2.39 0.85 6.23
CA THR A 105 -3.78 0.38 6.07
C THR A 105 -4.19 -0.55 7.23
N ALA A 106 -3.32 -1.48 7.61
CA ALA A 106 -3.59 -2.39 8.73
C ALA A 106 -3.74 -1.63 10.04
N ALA A 107 -2.94 -0.59 10.29
CA ALA A 107 -3.11 0.27 11.45
C ALA A 107 -4.48 0.97 11.45
N GLY A 108 -4.91 1.51 10.30
CA GLY A 108 -6.25 2.12 10.16
C GLY A 108 -7.39 1.13 10.45
N ILE A 109 -7.31 -0.08 9.93
CA ILE A 109 -8.30 -1.13 10.26
C ILE A 109 -8.27 -1.48 11.75
N LEU A 110 -7.09 -1.59 12.35
CA LEU A 110 -6.97 -1.91 13.78
C LEU A 110 -7.47 -0.79 14.68
N THR A 111 -7.42 0.46 14.23
CA THR A 111 -8.06 1.59 14.93
C THR A 111 -9.58 1.41 14.95
N LEU A 112 -10.22 1.06 13.82
CA LEU A 112 -11.66 0.74 13.77
C LEU A 112 -12.02 -0.45 14.66
N VAL A 113 -11.15 -1.45 14.74
CA VAL A 113 -11.37 -2.60 15.65
C VAL A 113 -11.24 -2.18 17.11
N GLN A 114 -10.28 -1.34 17.43
CA GLN A 114 -10.06 -0.82 18.79
C GLN A 114 -11.27 -0.02 19.28
N ASP A 115 -11.85 0.79 18.40
CA ASP A 115 -13.01 1.62 18.72
C ASP A 115 -14.32 0.84 18.73
N GLY A 116 -14.28 -0.41 18.29
CA GLY A 116 -15.45 -1.29 18.24
C GLY A 116 -16.37 -1.02 17.05
N THR A 117 -15.94 -0.28 16.05
CA THR A 117 -16.70 -0.01 14.82
C THR A 117 -16.82 -1.27 13.99
N ILE A 118 -15.75 -2.08 13.91
CA ILE A 118 -15.73 -3.38 13.26
C ILE A 118 -15.04 -4.43 14.14
N SER A 119 -15.19 -5.70 13.77
CA SER A 119 -14.51 -6.84 14.37
C SER A 119 -13.60 -7.52 13.35
N LEU A 120 -12.52 -8.16 13.81
CA LEU A 120 -11.67 -8.99 12.96
C LEU A 120 -12.41 -10.20 12.35
N ASP A 121 -13.50 -10.62 12.99
CA ASP A 121 -14.34 -11.74 12.55
C ASP A 121 -15.52 -11.28 11.68
N ASP A 122 -15.71 -9.98 11.47
CA ASP A 122 -16.76 -9.47 10.60
C ASP A 122 -16.49 -9.90 9.16
N ARG A 123 -17.58 -10.24 8.46
CA ARG A 123 -17.51 -10.66 7.06
C ARG A 123 -17.32 -9.46 6.15
N MET A 124 -16.43 -9.59 5.19
CA MET A 124 -16.18 -8.58 4.17
C MET A 124 -17.48 -8.11 3.49
N VAL A 125 -18.35 -9.04 3.11
CA VAL A 125 -19.57 -8.73 2.37
C VAL A 125 -20.56 -7.85 3.16
N ASP A 126 -20.55 -7.91 4.47
CA ASP A 126 -21.40 -7.09 5.33
C ASP A 126 -20.82 -5.67 5.49
N LEU A 127 -19.50 -5.52 5.38
CA LEU A 127 -18.80 -4.24 5.55
C LEU A 127 -18.71 -3.40 4.25
N VAL A 128 -18.73 -4.06 3.09
CA VAL A 128 -18.67 -3.41 1.77
C VAL A 128 -19.73 -3.98 0.80
N PRO A 129 -21.02 -3.94 1.17
CA PRO A 129 -22.09 -4.56 0.37
C PRO A 129 -22.22 -3.95 -1.04
N HIS A 130 -21.79 -2.72 -1.23
CA HIS A 130 -21.80 -2.01 -2.52
C HIS A 130 -20.83 -2.61 -3.53
N LEU A 131 -19.76 -3.29 -3.08
CA LEU A 131 -18.82 -3.98 -3.95
C LEU A 131 -19.32 -5.35 -4.40
N ILE A 132 -20.31 -5.92 -3.71
CA ILE A 132 -20.75 -7.29 -3.95
C ILE A 132 -21.63 -7.33 -5.20
N PRO A 133 -21.25 -8.10 -6.23
CA PRO A 133 -21.99 -8.16 -7.46
C PRO A 133 -23.38 -8.77 -7.25
N THR A 134 -24.43 -8.10 -7.72
CA THR A 134 -25.83 -8.56 -7.64
C THR A 134 -26.17 -9.62 -8.70
N GLY A 135 -25.27 -10.49 -9.03
CA GLY A 135 -25.44 -11.57 -9.98
C GLY A 135 -24.11 -12.19 -10.37
N LEU A 136 -24.09 -13.49 -10.47
CA LEU A 136 -22.97 -14.17 -11.09
C LEU A 136 -22.97 -13.75 -12.55
N GLY A 137 -22.04 -12.88 -12.95
CA GLY A 137 -21.72 -12.70 -14.35
C GLY A 137 -21.43 -14.08 -14.89
N GLY A 138 -22.10 -14.50 -15.98
CA GLY A 138 -22.10 -15.85 -16.49
C GLY A 138 -20.75 -16.31 -17.06
N CYS A 139 -19.73 -16.24 -16.23
CA CYS A 139 -18.38 -16.70 -16.52
C CYS A 139 -18.19 -18.09 -15.94
N ASP A 140 -18.35 -19.09 -16.80
CA ASP A 140 -17.93 -20.44 -16.51
C ASP A 140 -16.39 -20.49 -16.53
N TYR A 141 -15.78 -20.56 -15.36
CA TYR A 141 -14.37 -20.94 -15.22
C TYR A 141 -14.27 -22.47 -15.16
N PRO A 142 -14.02 -23.14 -16.28
CA PRO A 142 -14.19 -24.60 -16.38
C PRO A 142 -13.25 -25.42 -15.49
N ASN A 143 -12.32 -24.80 -14.79
CA ASN A 143 -11.33 -25.48 -13.96
C ASN A 143 -11.23 -24.92 -12.52
N HIS A 144 -12.13 -24.02 -12.12
CA HIS A 144 -12.14 -23.53 -10.74
C HIS A 144 -13.16 -24.29 -9.91
N PRO A 145 -12.80 -24.68 -8.68
CA PRO A 145 -13.77 -25.21 -7.74
C PRO A 145 -14.76 -24.09 -7.41
N THR A 146 -16.00 -24.21 -7.87
CA THR A 146 -17.10 -23.26 -7.61
C THR A 146 -17.62 -23.31 -6.16
N SER A 147 -16.83 -23.90 -5.27
CA SER A 147 -17.26 -24.22 -3.90
C SER A 147 -16.88 -23.19 -2.86
N TYR A 148 -16.04 -22.22 -3.19
CA TYR A 148 -15.60 -21.20 -2.23
C TYR A 148 -16.42 -19.94 -2.38
N SER A 149 -16.89 -19.40 -1.25
CA SER A 149 -17.71 -18.18 -1.22
C SER A 149 -16.93 -16.99 -0.71
N ILE A 150 -17.16 -15.83 -1.33
CA ILE A 150 -16.68 -14.53 -0.79
C ILE A 150 -17.37 -14.19 0.53
N ASP A 151 -18.51 -14.83 0.85
CA ASP A 151 -19.22 -14.65 2.12
C ASP A 151 -18.43 -15.17 3.33
N ASP A 152 -17.45 -16.06 3.10
CA ASP A 152 -16.62 -16.63 4.15
C ASP A 152 -15.39 -15.77 4.48
N ILE A 153 -15.14 -14.70 3.71
CA ILE A 153 -13.99 -13.82 3.90
C ILE A 153 -14.23 -12.89 5.09
N THR A 154 -13.30 -12.91 6.05
CA THR A 154 -13.31 -12.01 7.21
C THR A 154 -12.23 -10.92 7.10
N VAL A 155 -12.36 -9.85 7.91
CA VAL A 155 -11.35 -8.80 8.05
C VAL A 155 -9.98 -9.41 8.41
N SER A 156 -9.96 -10.37 9.34
CA SER A 156 -8.72 -11.08 9.70
C SER A 156 -8.07 -11.80 8.53
N MET A 157 -8.85 -12.41 7.65
CA MET A 157 -8.33 -13.10 6.47
C MET A 157 -7.74 -12.13 5.45
N LEU A 158 -8.35 -10.96 5.25
CA LEU A 158 -7.82 -9.91 4.39
C LEU A 158 -6.47 -9.39 4.91
N LEU A 159 -6.39 -9.04 6.20
CA LEU A 159 -5.16 -8.56 6.84
C LEU A 159 -4.01 -9.57 6.75
N ASN A 160 -4.31 -10.86 6.82
CA ASN A 160 -3.34 -11.93 6.85
C ASN A 160 -3.08 -12.58 5.49
N HIS A 161 -3.56 -12.00 4.39
CA HIS A 161 -3.42 -12.56 3.04
C HIS A 161 -3.97 -13.99 2.90
N ARG A 162 -5.12 -14.26 3.51
CA ARG A 162 -5.78 -15.58 3.52
C ARG A 162 -7.20 -15.56 2.96
N ALA A 163 -7.52 -14.53 2.19
CA ALA A 163 -8.89 -14.30 1.70
C ALA A 163 -9.28 -15.14 0.47
N GLY A 164 -8.38 -15.94 -0.07
CA GLY A 164 -8.69 -16.75 -1.26
C GLY A 164 -8.20 -16.16 -2.58
N PHE A 165 -7.52 -15.03 -2.55
CA PHE A 165 -6.96 -14.36 -3.72
C PHE A 165 -5.49 -14.75 -3.91
N ASP A 166 -5.14 -15.29 -5.09
CA ASP A 166 -3.77 -15.64 -5.44
C ASP A 166 -3.22 -14.66 -6.49
N ARG A 167 -2.21 -13.87 -6.11
CA ARG A 167 -1.57 -12.92 -7.02
C ARG A 167 -0.82 -13.60 -8.16
N ASP A 168 -0.19 -14.74 -7.89
CA ASP A 168 0.80 -15.36 -8.75
C ASP A 168 0.33 -16.68 -9.39
N GLY A 169 -0.73 -17.29 -8.84
CA GLY A 169 -1.13 -18.67 -9.18
C GLY A 169 -2.11 -18.82 -10.32
N SER A 170 -2.79 -17.76 -10.70
CA SER A 170 -3.76 -17.79 -11.80
C SER A 170 -3.35 -16.80 -12.89
N PRO A 171 -3.49 -17.12 -14.18
CA PRO A 171 -3.33 -16.14 -15.25
C PRO A 171 -4.31 -14.96 -15.12
N ASN A 172 -5.22 -15.02 -14.16
CA ASN A 172 -6.25 -14.04 -13.88
C ASN A 172 -6.07 -13.33 -12.54
N SER A 173 -4.92 -13.47 -11.93
CA SER A 173 -4.64 -12.95 -10.60
C SER A 173 -4.48 -11.44 -10.56
N ASP A 174 -4.94 -10.85 -9.47
CA ASP A 174 -4.81 -9.47 -8.98
C ASP A 174 -4.74 -8.35 -10.05
N PRO A 175 -5.83 -7.59 -10.29
CA PRO A 175 -5.89 -6.53 -11.31
C PRO A 175 -4.96 -5.35 -10.98
N THR A 176 -4.52 -5.24 -9.73
CA THR A 176 -3.54 -4.22 -9.34
C THR A 176 -2.15 -4.54 -9.87
N TYR A 177 -1.97 -5.74 -10.40
CA TYR A 177 -0.77 -6.21 -11.06
C TYR A 177 -1.05 -6.33 -12.57
N TRP A 178 -1.00 -5.23 -13.27
CA TRP A 178 -1.06 -5.22 -14.72
C TRP A 178 0.22 -5.86 -15.26
N HIS A 179 0.25 -7.18 -15.33
CA HIS A 179 1.26 -7.89 -16.08
C HIS A 179 0.96 -7.72 -17.57
N TRP A 180 1.70 -6.81 -18.18
CA TRP A 180 2.02 -7.02 -19.57
C TRP A 180 2.73 -8.37 -19.64
N ASN A 181 2.05 -9.38 -20.12
CA ASN A 181 2.72 -10.65 -20.39
C ASN A 181 3.66 -10.44 -21.57
N SER A 182 4.95 -10.18 -21.24
CA SER A 182 6.02 -9.99 -22.21
C SER A 182 6.25 -11.24 -23.11
N TRP A 183 5.70 -12.39 -22.73
CA TRP A 183 5.82 -13.64 -23.47
C TRP A 183 4.80 -13.76 -24.61
N THR A 184 3.62 -13.19 -24.47
CA THR A 184 2.56 -13.33 -25.48
C THR A 184 2.29 -12.03 -26.23
N GLY A 185 2.85 -10.91 -25.81
CA GLY A 185 2.60 -9.59 -26.40
C GLY A 185 1.12 -9.21 -26.40
N SER A 186 0.31 -9.85 -25.57
CA SER A 186 -1.12 -9.63 -25.48
C SER A 186 -1.55 -9.52 -24.02
N TRP A 187 -2.52 -8.68 -23.80
CA TRP A 187 -3.35 -8.71 -22.59
C TRP A 187 -4.10 -10.04 -22.65
N GLN A 188 -3.86 -10.93 -21.69
CA GLN A 188 -4.59 -12.20 -21.69
C GLN A 188 -6.07 -11.91 -21.61
N ASN A 189 -6.81 -12.49 -22.54
CA ASN A 189 -8.24 -12.41 -22.61
C ASN A 189 -8.86 -13.16 -21.43
N ASP A 190 -9.12 -12.44 -20.36
CA ASP A 190 -10.11 -12.87 -19.40
C ASP A 190 -11.49 -12.51 -20.00
N ALA A 191 -12.18 -13.53 -20.45
CA ALA A 191 -13.52 -13.39 -21.06
C ALA A 191 -14.57 -12.86 -20.05
N CYS A 192 -14.19 -12.77 -18.78
CA CYS A 192 -15.08 -12.44 -17.68
C CYS A 192 -14.94 -11.03 -17.13
N ILE A 193 -13.91 -10.29 -17.51
CA ILE A 193 -13.89 -8.86 -17.30
C ILE A 193 -14.55 -8.24 -18.53
N ASP A 194 -15.61 -7.50 -18.33
CA ASP A 194 -16.12 -6.61 -19.35
C ASP A 194 -15.13 -5.43 -19.53
N LYS A 195 -14.04 -5.77 -20.25
CA LYS A 195 -12.98 -4.80 -20.58
C LYS A 195 -13.54 -3.65 -21.40
N GLN A 196 -14.59 -3.92 -22.19
CA GLN A 196 -15.20 -2.90 -23.02
C GLN A 196 -15.92 -1.88 -22.16
N SER A 197 -16.63 -2.30 -21.10
CA SER A 197 -17.26 -1.33 -20.20
C SER A 197 -16.24 -0.51 -19.41
N LEU A 198 -15.08 -1.08 -19.07
CA LEU A 198 -14.00 -0.32 -18.45
C LEU A 198 -13.34 0.66 -19.41
N VAL A 199 -13.21 0.28 -20.69
CA VAL A 199 -12.69 1.15 -21.76
C VAL A 199 -13.74 2.20 -22.17
N ASP A 200 -15.01 1.81 -22.25
CA ASP A 200 -16.10 2.73 -22.61
C ASP A 200 -16.27 3.85 -21.57
N ASP A 201 -16.05 3.56 -20.28
CA ASP A 201 -16.00 4.58 -19.23
C ASP A 201 -14.84 5.57 -19.46
N TYR A 202 -13.71 5.11 -19.99
CA TYR A 202 -12.58 5.95 -20.35
C TYR A 202 -12.84 6.73 -21.66
N ASP A 203 -13.36 6.07 -22.70
CA ASP A 203 -13.61 6.66 -24.03
C ASP A 203 -14.79 7.66 -24.03
N ASN A 204 -15.73 7.52 -23.09
CA ASN A 204 -16.85 8.47 -22.95
C ASN A 204 -16.46 9.82 -22.33
N GLY A 205 -15.17 10.13 -22.28
CA GLY A 205 -14.65 11.43 -21.86
C GLY A 205 -14.54 11.60 -20.34
N ASN A 206 -14.77 10.56 -19.58
CA ASN A 206 -14.37 10.48 -18.19
C ASN A 206 -12.87 10.20 -18.15
N LEU A 207 -12.07 11.25 -18.26
CA LEU A 207 -10.60 11.18 -18.14
C LEU A 207 -10.13 10.88 -16.71
N ALA A 208 -11.03 10.57 -15.80
CA ALA A 208 -10.69 10.12 -14.46
C ALA A 208 -10.24 8.66 -14.51
N PRO A 209 -9.23 8.26 -13.71
CA PRO A 209 -8.90 6.86 -13.55
C PRO A 209 -10.12 6.07 -13.09
N ILE A 210 -10.25 4.83 -13.56
CA ILE A 210 -11.32 3.92 -13.13
C ILE A 210 -11.34 3.86 -11.60
N SER A 211 -12.52 4.02 -11.00
CA SER A 211 -12.62 4.00 -9.55
C SER A 211 -12.23 2.64 -8.97
N MET A 212 -11.65 2.65 -7.79
CA MET A 212 -11.29 1.42 -7.07
C MET A 212 -12.51 0.53 -6.82
N GLU A 213 -13.64 1.14 -6.48
CA GLU A 213 -14.94 0.46 -6.32
C GLU A 213 -15.33 -0.33 -7.58
N ARG A 214 -15.21 0.28 -8.76
CA ARG A 214 -15.52 -0.37 -10.04
C ARG A 214 -14.57 -1.55 -10.30
N ILE A 215 -13.28 -1.36 -10.07
CA ILE A 215 -12.28 -2.42 -10.22
C ILE A 215 -12.60 -3.59 -9.29
N LEU A 216 -12.87 -3.32 -8.02
CA LEU A 216 -13.12 -4.37 -7.02
C LEU A 216 -14.44 -5.10 -7.28
N SER A 217 -15.51 -4.40 -7.66
CA SER A 217 -16.79 -5.04 -7.96
C SER A 217 -16.71 -5.98 -9.17
N GLU A 218 -15.95 -5.64 -10.21
CA GLU A 218 -15.68 -6.55 -11.32
C GLU A 218 -14.78 -7.73 -10.90
N TRP A 219 -13.83 -7.48 -10.00
CA TRP A 219 -12.94 -8.52 -9.52
C TRP A 219 -13.64 -9.55 -8.64
N LEU A 220 -14.52 -9.12 -7.76
CA LEU A 220 -15.28 -9.99 -6.87
C LEU A 220 -16.33 -10.87 -7.57
N ARG A 221 -16.52 -10.69 -8.89
CA ARG A 221 -17.30 -11.63 -9.72
C ARG A 221 -16.57 -12.93 -10.04
N ARG A 222 -15.25 -12.98 -9.78
CA ARG A 222 -14.43 -14.15 -10.08
C ARG A 222 -14.50 -15.18 -8.98
N PRO A 223 -14.34 -16.45 -9.30
CA PRO A 223 -14.18 -17.47 -8.28
C PRO A 223 -12.90 -17.23 -7.50
N LEU A 224 -12.91 -17.58 -6.22
CA LEU A 224 -11.71 -17.56 -5.38
C LEU A 224 -10.74 -18.67 -5.84
N ASP A 225 -9.44 -18.39 -5.78
CA ASP A 225 -8.39 -19.32 -6.17
C ASP A 225 -8.20 -20.45 -5.15
N PHE A 226 -8.57 -20.20 -3.87
CA PHE A 226 -8.52 -21.19 -2.80
C PHE A 226 -9.52 -20.86 -1.69
N GLU A 227 -9.78 -21.83 -0.82
CA GLU A 227 -10.69 -21.69 0.31
C GLU A 227 -10.21 -20.59 1.28
N PRO A 228 -11.05 -19.59 1.60
CA PRO A 228 -10.73 -18.56 2.58
C PRO A 228 -10.27 -19.17 3.90
N GLY A 229 -9.19 -18.61 4.46
CA GLY A 229 -8.60 -19.09 5.69
C GLY A 229 -7.68 -20.31 5.55
N SER A 230 -7.68 -21.05 4.44
CA SER A 230 -6.94 -22.32 4.30
C SER A 230 -5.43 -22.14 4.21
N ARG A 231 -4.95 -21.10 3.54
CA ARG A 231 -3.52 -20.84 3.34
C ARG A 231 -3.21 -19.36 3.19
N TYR A 232 -1.94 -19.00 3.34
CA TYR A 232 -1.42 -17.67 3.05
C TYR A 232 -1.03 -17.57 1.58
N VAL A 233 -1.51 -16.55 0.89
CA VAL A 233 -1.02 -16.13 -0.43
C VAL A 233 -1.08 -14.61 -0.50
N TYR A 234 0.05 -13.97 -0.73
CA TYR A 234 0.12 -12.52 -0.80
C TYR A 234 -0.81 -11.97 -1.89
N SER A 235 -1.62 -10.97 -1.54
CA SER A 235 -2.55 -10.32 -2.46
C SER A 235 -2.67 -8.83 -2.17
N ASN A 236 -2.67 -8.01 -3.22
CA ASN A 236 -2.95 -6.57 -3.11
C ASN A 236 -4.45 -6.31 -2.98
N ILE A 237 -5.27 -7.10 -3.66
CA ILE A 237 -6.74 -6.97 -3.64
C ILE A 237 -7.29 -6.95 -2.22
N GLY A 238 -6.83 -7.85 -1.37
CA GLY A 238 -7.27 -7.87 0.03
C GLY A 238 -7.07 -6.53 0.73
N TYR A 239 -5.97 -5.84 0.46
CA TYR A 239 -5.68 -4.54 1.04
C TYR A 239 -6.43 -3.38 0.37
N GLN A 240 -6.77 -3.50 -0.90
CA GLN A 240 -7.68 -2.54 -1.55
C GLN A 240 -9.09 -2.63 -0.94
N ILE A 241 -9.56 -3.85 -0.67
CA ILE A 241 -10.84 -4.07 0.02
C ILE A 241 -10.80 -3.49 1.44
N LEU A 242 -9.69 -3.65 2.18
CA LEU A 242 -9.53 -3.03 3.49
C LEU A 242 -9.62 -1.50 3.43
N GLY A 243 -9.07 -0.88 2.38
CA GLY A 243 -9.24 0.55 2.13
C GLY A 243 -10.71 0.93 1.95
N GLN A 244 -11.45 0.16 1.16
CA GLN A 244 -12.90 0.39 0.97
C GLN A 244 -13.71 0.13 2.25
N ILE A 245 -13.29 -0.79 3.11
CA ILE A 245 -13.90 -0.97 4.42
C ILE A 245 -13.74 0.30 5.27
N ILE A 246 -12.54 0.90 5.28
CA ILE A 246 -12.33 2.17 5.98
C ILE A 246 -13.30 3.22 5.47
N GLU A 247 -13.33 3.46 4.17
CA GLU A 247 -14.21 4.48 3.56
C GLU A 247 -15.69 4.23 3.86
N ASN A 248 -16.15 2.99 3.69
CA ASN A 248 -17.57 2.66 3.89
C ASN A 248 -18.02 2.74 5.36
N GLN A 249 -17.16 2.36 6.30
CA GLN A 249 -17.51 2.34 7.72
C GLN A 249 -17.38 3.72 8.40
N THR A 250 -16.57 4.61 7.82
CA THR A 250 -16.32 5.94 8.40
C THR A 250 -17.05 7.06 7.66
N GLY A 251 -17.34 6.87 6.37
CA GLY A 251 -17.81 7.92 5.47
C GLY A 251 -16.74 8.95 5.11
N MET A 252 -15.49 8.73 5.51
CA MET A 252 -14.33 9.55 5.17
C MET A 252 -13.58 8.93 3.98
N GLY A 253 -12.89 9.75 3.20
CA GLY A 253 -11.93 9.23 2.23
C GLY A 253 -10.77 8.49 2.92
N TYR A 254 -10.19 7.49 2.23
CA TYR A 254 -9.11 6.67 2.81
C TYR A 254 -7.95 7.53 3.34
N GLU A 255 -7.46 8.47 2.53
CA GLU A 255 -6.34 9.33 2.94
C GLU A 255 -6.69 10.18 4.15
N GLU A 256 -7.86 10.83 4.14
CA GLU A 256 -8.34 11.65 5.24
C GLU A 256 -8.38 10.85 6.55
N TYR A 257 -8.97 9.67 6.50
CA TYR A 257 -9.05 8.79 7.67
C TYR A 257 -7.66 8.38 8.18
N ILE A 258 -6.76 7.99 7.28
CA ILE A 258 -5.41 7.55 7.65
C ILE A 258 -4.62 8.71 8.26
N VAL A 259 -4.70 9.91 7.66
CA VAL A 259 -4.03 11.09 8.20
C VAL A 259 -4.52 11.40 9.61
N GLU A 260 -5.84 11.46 9.81
CA GLU A 260 -6.40 11.86 11.10
C GLU A 260 -6.23 10.81 12.20
N ASN A 261 -6.42 9.54 11.88
CA ASN A 261 -6.54 8.47 12.87
C ASN A 261 -5.30 7.60 13.02
N VAL A 262 -4.35 7.69 12.09
CA VAL A 262 -3.10 6.92 12.14
C VAL A 262 -1.88 7.84 12.17
N LEU A 263 -1.69 8.68 11.15
CA LEU A 263 -0.45 9.44 10.98
C LEU A 263 -0.32 10.59 11.98
N THR A 264 -1.35 11.42 12.12
CA THR A 264 -1.33 12.56 13.06
C THR A 264 -1.12 12.14 14.52
N PRO A 265 -1.80 11.08 15.03
CA PRO A 265 -1.51 10.59 16.38
C PRO A 265 -0.08 10.05 16.57
N MET A 266 0.58 9.64 15.48
CA MET A 266 1.98 9.21 15.48
C MET A 266 2.97 10.38 15.29
N GLY A 267 2.50 11.59 15.05
CA GLY A 267 3.33 12.76 14.75
C GLY A 267 3.93 12.75 13.34
N ILE A 268 3.32 11.99 12.40
CA ILE A 268 3.74 11.92 11.00
C ILE A 268 2.91 12.92 10.19
N GLU A 269 3.55 13.98 9.71
CA GLU A 269 2.91 15.09 8.98
C GLU A 269 3.28 15.11 7.49
N SER A 270 4.32 14.38 7.08
CA SER A 270 4.88 14.43 5.73
C SER A 270 4.49 13.27 4.81
N MET A 271 3.64 12.35 5.28
CA MET A 271 3.18 11.23 4.47
C MET A 271 1.84 11.55 3.82
N SER A 272 1.74 11.29 2.52
CA SER A 272 0.53 11.50 1.70
C SER A 272 0.36 10.38 0.68
N ILE A 273 -0.78 10.33 0.00
CA ILE A 273 -0.98 9.45 -1.15
C ILE A 273 -0.25 10.05 -2.36
N GLY A 274 0.76 9.34 -2.85
CA GLY A 274 1.55 9.76 -4.02
C GLY A 274 0.71 9.73 -5.30
N MET A 275 0.76 10.82 -6.07
CA MET A 275 0.05 10.95 -7.34
C MET A 275 0.80 10.28 -8.49
N THR A 276 0.05 9.67 -9.42
CA THR A 276 0.65 8.97 -10.56
C THR A 276 1.19 9.93 -11.61
N MET A 277 0.46 11.00 -11.88
CA MET A 277 0.80 11.96 -12.92
C MET A 277 1.88 12.92 -12.44
N PRO A 278 2.97 13.13 -13.21
CA PRO A 278 4.09 13.94 -12.78
C PRO A 278 3.70 15.37 -12.34
N GLU A 279 2.71 15.97 -13.03
CA GLU A 279 2.20 17.31 -12.75
C GLU A 279 1.40 17.43 -11.45
N GLN A 280 1.07 16.32 -10.83
CA GLN A 280 0.31 16.24 -9.58
C GLN A 280 1.18 15.84 -8.38
N ARG A 281 2.45 15.53 -8.63
CA ARG A 281 3.39 15.12 -7.57
C ARG A 281 3.82 16.32 -6.75
N ASP A 282 4.17 16.03 -5.51
CA ASP A 282 4.83 17.02 -4.66
C ASP A 282 6.23 17.35 -5.21
N GLU A 283 6.70 18.58 -4.96
CA GLU A 283 8.02 19.02 -5.40
C GLU A 283 9.18 18.18 -4.80
N ASP A 284 8.93 17.52 -3.66
CA ASP A 284 9.89 16.72 -2.93
C ASP A 284 9.80 15.20 -3.25
N GLU A 285 8.92 14.80 -4.21
CA GLU A 285 8.67 13.41 -4.59
C GLU A 285 9.58 12.91 -5.74
#